data_51cc4e782ea6e4412d60a6b86dae1cc6
#
_entry.id   51cc4e782ea6e4412d60a6b86dae1cc6
#
_cell.length_a   1.000
_cell.length_b   1.000
_cell.length_c   1.000
_cell.angle_alpha   90.00
_cell.angle_beta   90.00
_cell.angle_gamma   90.00
#
_symmetry.space_group_name_H-M   'P 1'
#
loop_
_entity.id
_entity.type
_entity.pdbx_description
1 polymer ?
#
loop_
_entity_poly.entity_id
_entity_poly.type
_entity_poly.pdbx_seq_one_letter_code
_entity_poly.pdbx_strand_id
1 'polypeptide(L)'
;MNKNKTSALNTIANRIRYLRNLTGLKREEVEARHYISVSSLEKWENGRANISAKNISRLINMALDYAIECTPEWLISGEGHPPKTITTSSLNEYQNSVGNTVEMILRDLNYFKITYPQGLTLMVSDDSMADYYTNGDFVGGLPIDLNKLKEYLHHACIVRTADGKIRLRRIGYDGAWFLYGTNTRHKGSPYLEKDVKITEVAPVFWHRLKL
;
A
#
# COMPACT_ATOMS: atom_id res chain seq x y z
N MET A 1 -1.27 -5.20 -38.33
CA MET A 1 -2.48 -4.94 -37.53
C MET A 1 -2.95 -6.23 -36.90
N ASN A 2 -2.83 -6.37 -35.59
CA ASN A 2 -2.95 -7.67 -34.87
C ASN A 2 -4.40 -7.83 -34.36
N LYS A 3 -5.31 -8.34 -35.21
CA LYS A 3 -6.73 -8.60 -34.86
C LYS A 3 -6.92 -9.78 -33.88
N ASN A 4 -5.89 -10.60 -33.63
CA ASN A 4 -6.02 -11.80 -32.81
C ASN A 4 -5.79 -11.62 -31.31
N LYS A 5 -5.29 -10.45 -30.84
CA LYS A 5 -5.12 -10.20 -29.40
C LYS A 5 -6.39 -9.69 -28.69
N THR A 6 -7.30 -9.09 -29.42
CA THR A 6 -8.53 -8.49 -28.85
C THR A 6 -9.58 -9.55 -28.47
N SER A 7 -9.59 -10.72 -29.11
CA SER A 7 -10.56 -11.77 -28.83
C SER A 7 -10.29 -12.52 -27.52
N ALA A 8 -9.05 -12.52 -27.04
CA ALA A 8 -8.63 -13.28 -25.86
C ALA A 8 -9.04 -12.63 -24.52
N LEU A 9 -9.39 -11.33 -24.51
CA LEU A 9 -9.71 -10.58 -23.28
C LEU A 9 -11.20 -10.19 -23.17
N ASN A 10 -12.07 -10.86 -23.88
CA ASN A 10 -13.49 -10.50 -23.96
C ASN A 10 -14.29 -10.79 -22.68
N THR A 11 -13.76 -11.57 -21.75
CA THR A 11 -14.44 -11.89 -20.49
C THR A 11 -13.64 -11.37 -19.30
N ILE A 12 -14.34 -11.05 -18.21
CA ILE A 12 -13.70 -10.69 -16.95
C ILE A 12 -12.74 -11.80 -16.47
N ALA A 13 -13.08 -13.05 -16.67
CA ALA A 13 -12.23 -14.21 -16.31
C ALA A 13 -10.88 -14.17 -17.04
N ASN A 14 -10.90 -13.89 -18.32
CA ASN A 14 -9.69 -13.79 -19.12
C ASN A 14 -8.86 -12.54 -18.73
N ARG A 15 -9.51 -11.43 -18.39
CA ARG A 15 -8.83 -10.22 -17.92
C ARG A 15 -8.19 -10.42 -16.55
N ILE A 16 -8.84 -11.14 -15.62
CA ILE A 16 -8.26 -11.50 -14.32
C ILE A 16 -7.01 -12.36 -14.52
N ARG A 17 -7.10 -13.40 -15.34
CA ARG A 17 -5.96 -14.26 -15.68
C ARG A 17 -4.82 -13.48 -16.32
N TYR A 18 -5.15 -12.59 -17.25
CA TYR A 18 -4.18 -11.73 -17.91
C TYR A 18 -3.48 -10.82 -16.91
N LEU A 19 -4.24 -10.15 -16.02
CA LEU A 19 -3.70 -9.26 -14.99
C LEU A 19 -2.73 -10.00 -14.06
N ARG A 20 -3.08 -11.20 -13.58
CA ARG A 20 -2.16 -12.02 -12.78
C ARG A 20 -0.92 -12.41 -13.58
N ASN A 21 -1.06 -12.82 -14.82
CA ASN A 21 0.10 -13.21 -15.65
C ASN A 21 1.07 -12.02 -15.86
N LEU A 22 0.58 -10.80 -15.93
CA LEU A 22 1.44 -9.62 -15.99
C LEU A 22 2.30 -9.44 -14.74
N THR A 23 1.81 -9.84 -13.56
CA THR A 23 2.60 -9.80 -12.30
C THR A 23 3.67 -10.89 -12.24
N GLY A 24 3.62 -11.90 -13.11
CA GLY A 24 4.50 -13.08 -13.07
C GLY A 24 4.16 -14.08 -11.96
N LEU A 25 3.14 -13.83 -11.13
CA LEU A 25 2.79 -14.68 -10.00
C LEU A 25 2.04 -15.93 -10.40
N LYS A 26 2.39 -17.06 -9.75
CA LYS A 26 1.53 -18.24 -9.69
C LYS A 26 0.39 -18.02 -8.69
N ARG A 27 -0.66 -18.81 -8.76
CA ARG A 27 -1.83 -18.69 -7.85
C ARG A 27 -1.45 -18.87 -6.37
N GLU A 28 -0.54 -19.79 -6.10
CA GLU A 28 -0.02 -20.09 -4.76
C GLU A 28 0.73 -18.89 -4.18
N GLU A 29 1.47 -18.16 -5.01
CA GLU A 29 2.18 -16.95 -4.62
C GLU A 29 1.21 -15.78 -4.37
N VAL A 30 0.11 -15.70 -5.15
CA VAL A 30 -0.95 -14.71 -4.90
C VAL A 30 -1.63 -14.98 -3.55
N GLU A 31 -1.91 -16.25 -3.21
CA GLU A 31 -2.47 -16.60 -1.90
C GLU A 31 -1.51 -16.22 -0.77
N ALA A 32 -0.24 -16.59 -0.89
CA ALA A 32 0.77 -16.35 0.14
C ALA A 32 1.03 -14.86 0.41
N ARG A 33 1.01 -14.02 -0.63
CA ARG A 33 1.40 -12.60 -0.55
C ARG A 33 0.22 -11.64 -0.44
N HIS A 34 -0.91 -11.97 -1.07
CA HIS A 34 -2.06 -11.07 -1.21
C HIS A 34 -3.34 -11.63 -0.57
N TYR A 35 -3.26 -12.80 0.06
CA TYR A 35 -4.37 -13.44 0.79
C TYR A 35 -5.62 -13.65 -0.09
N ILE A 36 -5.43 -13.89 -1.39
CA ILE A 36 -6.47 -14.30 -2.32
C ILE A 36 -6.31 -15.80 -2.55
N SER A 37 -7.23 -16.61 -2.04
CA SER A 37 -7.07 -18.07 -2.09
C SER A 37 -6.98 -18.61 -3.52
N VAL A 38 -6.14 -19.63 -3.71
CA VAL A 38 -5.98 -20.34 -5.00
C VAL A 38 -7.34 -20.74 -5.57
N SER A 39 -8.21 -21.32 -4.73
CA SER A 39 -9.55 -21.76 -5.12
C SER A 39 -10.43 -20.60 -5.62
N SER A 40 -10.40 -19.43 -4.97
CA SER A 40 -11.18 -18.27 -5.40
C SER A 40 -10.66 -17.73 -6.73
N LEU A 41 -9.34 -17.57 -6.83
CA LEU A 41 -8.69 -17.06 -8.03
C LEU A 41 -8.95 -17.98 -9.24
N GLU A 42 -8.86 -19.30 -9.04
CA GLU A 42 -9.17 -20.29 -10.07
C GLU A 42 -10.62 -20.20 -10.56
N LYS A 43 -11.57 -20.06 -9.64
CA LYS A 43 -12.99 -19.91 -9.99
C LYS A 43 -13.24 -18.64 -10.82
N TRP A 44 -12.61 -17.52 -10.45
CA TRP A 44 -12.74 -16.26 -11.19
C TRP A 44 -12.07 -16.34 -12.57
N GLU A 45 -10.86 -16.90 -12.66
CA GLU A 45 -10.12 -17.04 -13.92
C GLU A 45 -10.76 -18.04 -14.90
N ASN A 46 -11.62 -18.94 -14.40
CA ASN A 46 -12.37 -19.90 -15.21
C ASN A 46 -13.83 -19.49 -15.42
N GLY A 47 -14.24 -18.32 -14.93
CA GLY A 47 -15.62 -17.82 -15.07
C GLY A 47 -16.67 -18.64 -14.30
N ARG A 48 -16.23 -19.42 -13.29
CA ARG A 48 -17.10 -20.28 -12.48
C ARG A 48 -17.74 -19.57 -11.29
N ALA A 49 -17.32 -18.33 -11.00
CA ALA A 49 -17.87 -17.51 -9.93
C ALA A 49 -17.78 -16.03 -10.29
N ASN A 50 -18.77 -15.27 -9.84
CA ASN A 50 -18.72 -13.81 -9.91
C ASN A 50 -17.72 -13.25 -8.90
N ILE A 51 -17.05 -12.18 -9.26
CA ILE A 51 -16.14 -11.48 -8.37
C ILE A 51 -16.83 -10.26 -7.76
N SER A 52 -16.68 -10.05 -6.45
CA SER A 52 -17.21 -8.89 -5.76
C SER A 52 -16.31 -7.65 -5.96
N ALA A 53 -16.88 -6.46 -5.81
CA ALA A 53 -16.14 -5.19 -5.90
C ALA A 53 -14.92 -5.16 -4.94
N LYS A 54 -15.06 -5.70 -3.73
CA LYS A 54 -13.96 -5.84 -2.77
C LYS A 54 -12.79 -6.65 -3.34
N ASN A 55 -13.08 -7.75 -4.02
CA ASN A 55 -12.05 -8.62 -4.60
C ASN A 55 -11.46 -8.04 -5.89
N ILE A 56 -12.22 -7.26 -6.65
CA ILE A 56 -11.72 -6.46 -7.77
C ILE A 56 -10.65 -5.49 -7.27
N SER A 57 -10.95 -4.71 -6.21
CA SER A 57 -9.97 -3.81 -5.60
C SER A 57 -8.72 -4.53 -5.10
N ARG A 58 -8.87 -5.76 -4.54
CA ARG A 58 -7.72 -6.57 -4.11
C ARG A 58 -6.83 -7.01 -5.27
N LEU A 59 -7.42 -7.41 -6.40
CA LEU A 59 -6.67 -7.77 -7.60
C LEU A 59 -5.94 -6.57 -8.21
N ILE A 60 -6.57 -5.40 -8.21
CA ILE A 60 -5.95 -4.17 -8.69
C ILE A 60 -4.79 -3.76 -7.78
N ASN A 61 -4.96 -3.81 -6.46
CA ASN A 61 -3.89 -3.53 -5.52
C ASN A 61 -2.73 -4.54 -5.66
N MET A 62 -3.04 -5.83 -5.85
CA MET A 62 -2.03 -6.83 -6.15
C MET A 62 -1.23 -6.46 -7.41
N ALA A 63 -1.90 -6.08 -8.51
CA ALA A 63 -1.23 -5.70 -9.75
C ALA A 63 -0.34 -4.46 -9.55
N LEU A 64 -0.83 -3.51 -8.75
CA LEU A 64 -0.12 -2.28 -8.41
C LEU A 64 1.16 -2.55 -7.61
N ASP A 65 1.17 -3.54 -6.72
CA ASP A 65 2.37 -3.97 -5.98
C ASP A 65 3.48 -4.49 -6.92
N TYR A 66 3.15 -4.83 -8.17
CA TYR A 66 4.08 -5.24 -9.24
C TYR A 66 4.24 -4.18 -10.34
N ALA A 67 3.99 -2.92 -10.01
CA ALA A 67 4.09 -1.80 -10.95
C ALA A 67 3.20 -1.94 -12.19
N ILE A 68 2.03 -2.53 -12.03
CA ILE A 68 1.04 -2.67 -13.11
C ILE A 68 -0.19 -1.84 -12.75
N GLU A 69 -0.39 -0.78 -13.52
CA GLU A 69 -1.59 0.04 -13.45
C GLU A 69 -2.76 -0.67 -14.16
N CYS A 70 -3.88 -0.82 -13.47
CA CYS A 70 -5.12 -1.39 -14.00
C CYS A 70 -6.31 -0.68 -13.38
N THR A 71 -7.30 -0.30 -14.18
CA THR A 71 -8.53 0.31 -13.68
C THR A 71 -9.62 -0.72 -13.42
N PRO A 72 -10.55 -0.46 -12.47
CA PRO A 72 -11.72 -1.32 -12.25
C PRO A 72 -12.57 -1.48 -13.51
N GLU A 73 -12.77 -0.41 -14.28
CA GLU A 73 -13.56 -0.39 -15.50
C GLU A 73 -12.99 -1.37 -16.52
N TRP A 74 -11.67 -1.30 -16.75
CA TRP A 74 -11.04 -2.23 -17.68
C TRP A 74 -11.16 -3.69 -17.19
N LEU A 75 -10.95 -3.94 -15.92
CA LEU A 75 -11.01 -5.31 -15.40
C LEU A 75 -12.42 -5.89 -15.51
N ILE A 76 -13.47 -5.07 -15.26
CA ILE A 76 -14.86 -5.49 -15.25
C ILE A 76 -15.43 -5.61 -16.68
N SER A 77 -15.31 -4.54 -17.48
CA SER A 77 -15.97 -4.41 -18.80
C SER A 77 -15.01 -4.54 -19.96
N GLY A 78 -13.72 -4.30 -19.77
CA GLY A 78 -12.73 -4.16 -20.83
C GLY A 78 -12.68 -2.77 -21.43
N GLU A 79 -13.47 -1.83 -20.90
CA GLU A 79 -13.46 -0.44 -21.33
C GLU A 79 -12.29 0.34 -20.74
N GLY A 80 -11.84 1.38 -21.44
CA GLY A 80 -10.70 2.17 -21.02
C GLY A 80 -9.35 1.58 -21.48
N HIS A 81 -8.29 1.93 -20.78
CA HIS A 81 -6.94 1.50 -21.15
C HIS A 81 -6.59 0.13 -20.58
N PRO A 82 -5.99 -0.77 -21.39
CA PRO A 82 -5.49 -2.05 -20.88
C PRO A 82 -4.39 -1.82 -19.83
N PRO A 83 -4.18 -2.81 -18.93
CA PRO A 83 -3.11 -2.73 -17.93
C PRO A 83 -1.76 -2.45 -18.59
N LYS A 84 -1.00 -1.56 -17.99
CA LYS A 84 0.33 -1.17 -18.44
C LYS A 84 1.31 -1.22 -17.29
N THR A 85 2.55 -1.56 -17.59
CA THR A 85 3.65 -1.48 -16.62
C THR A 85 3.98 -0.01 -16.38
N ILE A 86 4.09 0.38 -15.13
CA ILE A 86 4.55 1.71 -14.72
C ILE A 86 6.07 1.73 -14.94
N THR A 87 6.52 2.45 -15.97
CA THR A 87 7.94 2.62 -16.29
C THR A 87 8.41 4.04 -15.91
N THR A 88 9.72 4.22 -15.77
CA THR A 88 10.31 5.55 -15.49
C THR A 88 9.94 6.58 -16.57
N SER A 89 9.77 6.14 -17.83
CA SER A 89 9.33 7.00 -18.93
C SER A 89 7.86 7.39 -18.82
N SER A 90 6.98 6.50 -18.36
CA SER A 90 5.58 6.86 -18.09
C SER A 90 5.44 7.82 -16.91
N LEU A 91 6.39 7.82 -15.98
CA LEU A 91 6.45 8.82 -14.91
C LEU A 91 6.75 10.24 -15.44
N ASN A 92 7.54 10.36 -16.51
CA ASN A 92 7.89 11.65 -17.12
C ASN A 92 6.76 12.24 -17.97
N GLU A 93 5.92 11.41 -18.60
CA GLU A 93 4.73 11.87 -19.34
C GLU A 93 3.66 12.44 -18.40
N TYR A 94 3.55 11.90 -17.18
CA TYR A 94 2.66 12.42 -16.15
C TYR A 94 3.09 13.78 -15.57
N GLN A 95 4.38 14.10 -15.60
CA GLN A 95 4.88 15.41 -15.11
C GLN A 95 4.38 16.60 -15.96
N ASN A 96 3.95 16.37 -17.19
CA ASN A 96 3.48 17.42 -18.11
C ASN A 96 1.95 17.62 -18.09
N SER A 97 1.19 16.74 -17.44
CA SER A 97 -0.23 16.96 -17.19
C SER A 97 -0.39 17.55 -15.78
N VAL A 98 -0.80 18.80 -15.71
CA VAL A 98 -1.27 19.46 -14.46
C VAL A 98 -2.54 18.73 -14.03
N GLY A 99 -2.38 17.51 -13.53
CA GLY A 99 -3.43 16.60 -13.13
C GLY A 99 -3.37 16.31 -11.66
N ASN A 100 -4.47 16.42 -11.07
CA ASN A 100 -4.99 15.91 -9.81
C ASN A 100 -3.93 15.49 -8.76
N THR A 101 -3.79 16.29 -7.74
CA THR A 101 -2.96 16.11 -6.54
C THR A 101 -3.01 14.68 -5.96
N VAL A 102 -4.18 14.03 -6.01
CA VAL A 102 -4.37 12.65 -5.51
C VAL A 102 -3.60 11.64 -6.36
N GLU A 103 -3.58 11.80 -7.68
CA GLU A 103 -2.82 10.92 -8.58
C GLU A 103 -1.31 11.02 -8.34
N MET A 104 -0.81 12.22 -8.07
CA MET A 104 0.60 12.42 -7.72
C MET A 104 0.96 11.72 -6.41
N ILE A 105 0.11 11.81 -5.39
CA ILE A 105 0.31 11.14 -4.11
C ILE A 105 0.32 9.62 -4.29
N LEU A 106 -0.65 9.08 -5.04
CA LEU A 106 -0.74 7.65 -5.31
C LEU A 106 0.46 7.15 -6.12
N ARG A 107 0.94 7.92 -7.08
CA ARG A 107 2.16 7.62 -7.84
C ARG A 107 3.38 7.54 -6.92
N ASP A 108 3.57 8.53 -6.06
CA ASP A 108 4.71 8.58 -5.15
C ASP A 108 4.66 7.43 -4.12
N LEU A 109 3.47 7.09 -3.64
CA LEU A 109 3.24 5.94 -2.77
C LEU A 109 3.56 4.61 -3.47
N ASN A 110 3.17 4.47 -4.74
CA ASN A 110 3.49 3.30 -5.54
C ASN A 110 4.98 3.18 -5.83
N TYR A 111 5.63 4.30 -6.15
CA TYR A 111 7.07 4.32 -6.31
C TYR A 111 7.79 3.87 -5.04
N PHE A 112 7.34 4.34 -3.87
CA PHE A 112 7.88 3.86 -2.60
C PHE A 112 7.71 2.34 -2.44
N LYS A 113 6.51 1.80 -2.68
CA LYS A 113 6.23 0.37 -2.55
C LYS A 113 7.03 -0.51 -3.51
N ILE A 114 7.26 -0.03 -4.74
CA ILE A 114 8.08 -0.72 -5.73
C ILE A 114 9.55 -0.72 -5.31
N THR A 115 10.04 0.43 -4.84
CA THR A 115 11.44 0.61 -4.43
C THR A 115 11.74 -0.17 -3.15
N TYR A 116 10.77 -0.24 -2.25
CA TYR A 116 10.89 -0.87 -0.94
C TYR A 116 9.76 -1.90 -0.71
N PRO A 117 9.85 -3.10 -1.31
CA PRO A 117 8.76 -4.10 -1.24
C PRO A 117 8.40 -4.55 0.18
N GLN A 118 9.33 -4.44 1.12
CA GLN A 118 9.12 -4.74 2.54
C GLN A 118 8.77 -3.49 3.36
N GLY A 119 8.72 -2.32 2.72
CA GLY A 119 8.43 -1.06 3.37
C GLY A 119 6.99 -0.99 3.89
N LEU A 120 6.84 -0.40 5.06
CA LEU A 120 5.53 -0.05 5.60
C LEU A 120 5.15 1.35 5.16
N THR A 121 3.90 1.53 4.77
CA THR A 121 3.32 2.84 4.50
C THR A 121 2.09 3.05 5.37
N LEU A 122 1.88 4.29 5.80
CA LEU A 122 0.74 4.67 6.63
C LEU A 122 0.23 6.04 6.18
N MET A 123 -1.09 6.17 6.04
CA MET A 123 -1.73 7.47 5.99
C MET A 123 -1.94 7.95 7.44
N VAL A 124 -1.43 9.13 7.75
CA VAL A 124 -1.60 9.75 9.06
C VAL A 124 -3.07 10.06 9.28
N SER A 125 -3.66 9.48 10.33
CA SER A 125 -5.10 9.56 10.60
C SER A 125 -5.44 10.35 11.87
N ASP A 126 -4.43 10.80 12.61
CA ASP A 126 -4.60 11.61 13.81
C ASP A 126 -3.61 12.79 13.84
N ASP A 127 -3.75 13.66 14.81
CA ASP A 127 -2.95 14.86 14.98
C ASP A 127 -1.87 14.75 16.07
N SER A 128 -1.63 13.55 16.60
CA SER A 128 -0.66 13.34 17.69
C SER A 128 0.77 13.74 17.32
N MET A 129 1.08 13.76 16.04
CA MET A 129 2.38 14.12 15.47
C MET A 129 2.32 15.41 14.64
N ALA A 130 1.29 16.26 14.84
CA ALA A 130 0.92 17.37 13.96
C ALA A 130 2.00 18.47 13.80
N ASP A 131 3.00 18.53 14.69
CA ASP A 131 4.15 19.45 14.51
C ASP A 131 4.99 19.11 13.27
N TYR A 132 4.95 17.85 12.81
CA TYR A 132 5.74 17.33 11.69
C TYR A 132 4.91 16.57 10.66
N TYR A 133 3.82 15.94 11.07
CA TYR A 133 2.98 15.08 10.24
C TYR A 133 1.52 15.40 10.47
N THR A 134 0.82 15.80 9.44
CA THR A 134 -0.58 16.21 9.52
C THR A 134 -1.53 15.12 9.07
N ASN A 135 -2.76 15.17 9.53
CA ASN A 135 -3.79 14.21 9.11
C ASN A 135 -3.97 14.24 7.59
N GLY A 136 -3.86 13.08 6.96
CA GLY A 136 -3.91 12.88 5.52
C GLY A 136 -2.56 12.80 4.83
N ASP A 137 -1.44 13.11 5.51
CA ASP A 137 -0.10 12.85 4.99
C ASP A 137 0.15 11.35 4.86
N PHE A 138 1.06 10.98 3.95
CA PHE A 138 1.56 9.62 3.84
C PHE A 138 3.00 9.55 4.34
N VAL A 139 3.29 8.52 5.11
CA VAL A 139 4.63 8.23 5.61
C VAL A 139 5.05 6.82 5.23
N GLY A 140 6.34 6.61 5.07
CA GLY A 140 6.91 5.30 4.77
C GLY A 140 8.22 5.06 5.51
N GLY A 141 8.47 3.79 5.85
CA GLY A 141 9.66 3.35 6.56
C GLY A 141 9.99 1.89 6.27
N LEU A 142 11.22 1.49 6.55
CA LEU A 142 11.63 0.09 6.46
C LEU A 142 11.55 -0.57 7.84
N PRO A 143 10.94 -1.77 7.95
CA PRO A 143 10.94 -2.53 9.18
C PRO A 143 12.37 -2.80 9.67
N ILE A 144 12.57 -2.66 10.95
CA ILE A 144 13.84 -2.94 11.62
C ILE A 144 13.70 -4.17 12.54
N ASP A 145 14.84 -4.80 12.85
CA ASP A 145 14.91 -5.80 13.89
C ASP A 145 14.60 -5.14 15.25
N LEU A 146 13.67 -5.73 16.02
CA LEU A 146 13.28 -5.23 17.33
C LEU A 146 14.44 -5.22 18.35
N ASN A 147 15.47 -6.03 18.14
CA ASN A 147 16.70 -6.00 18.95
C ASN A 147 17.47 -4.67 18.80
N LYS A 148 17.26 -3.94 17.70
CA LYS A 148 17.86 -2.63 17.42
C LYS A 148 16.97 -1.45 17.82
N LEU A 149 15.83 -1.72 18.43
CA LEU A 149 14.83 -0.69 18.73
C LEU A 149 15.38 0.50 19.54
N LYS A 150 16.35 0.25 20.42
CA LYS A 150 17.01 1.30 21.21
C LYS A 150 17.80 2.32 20.36
N GLU A 151 18.24 1.95 19.18
CA GLU A 151 18.95 2.85 18.26
C GLU A 151 18.02 3.92 17.67
N TYR A 152 16.71 3.67 17.73
CA TYR A 152 15.67 4.52 17.14
C TYR A 152 14.82 5.24 18.19
N LEU A 153 15.33 5.37 19.42
CA LEU A 153 14.67 6.16 20.44
C LEU A 153 14.43 7.61 19.94
N HIS A 154 13.23 8.10 20.21
CA HIS A 154 12.78 9.44 19.82
C HIS A 154 12.61 9.69 18.32
N HIS A 155 12.84 8.70 17.46
CA HIS A 155 12.52 8.79 16.04
C HIS A 155 11.00 8.62 15.81
N ALA A 156 10.49 9.29 14.77
CA ALA A 156 9.16 9.03 14.28
C ALA A 156 9.13 7.65 13.58
N CYS A 157 8.25 6.79 14.00
CA CYS A 157 8.17 5.42 13.51
C CYS A 157 6.72 5.04 13.20
N ILE A 158 6.53 4.24 12.15
CA ILE A 158 5.32 3.44 11.97
C ILE A 158 5.46 2.25 12.93
N VAL A 159 4.56 2.16 13.89
CA VAL A 159 4.60 1.14 14.95
C VAL A 159 3.36 0.28 14.90
N ARG A 160 3.56 -1.04 14.88
CA ARG A 160 2.50 -2.02 15.11
C ARG A 160 2.61 -2.57 16.51
N THR A 161 1.49 -2.63 17.21
CA THR A 161 1.39 -3.17 18.57
C THR A 161 0.63 -4.50 18.58
N ALA A 162 0.75 -5.26 19.68
CA ALA A 162 0.17 -6.60 19.78
C ALA A 162 -1.37 -6.63 19.68
N ASP A 163 -2.04 -5.51 19.91
CA ASP A 163 -3.49 -5.32 19.67
C ASP A 163 -3.84 -5.12 18.19
N GLY A 164 -2.86 -5.22 17.28
CA GLY A 164 -3.01 -5.09 15.84
C GLY A 164 -3.10 -3.65 15.34
N LYS A 165 -3.05 -2.65 16.19
CA LYS A 165 -3.11 -1.25 15.78
C LYS A 165 -1.79 -0.80 15.17
N ILE A 166 -1.89 0.04 14.12
CA ILE A 166 -0.75 0.66 13.46
C ILE A 166 -0.86 2.17 13.66
N ARG A 167 0.22 2.79 14.11
CA ARG A 167 0.28 4.22 14.44
C ARG A 167 1.58 4.86 14.03
N LEU A 168 1.57 6.16 13.76
CA LEU A 168 2.75 6.98 13.68
C LEU A 168 3.04 7.58 15.04
N ARG A 169 4.13 7.18 15.69
CA ARG A 169 4.53 7.65 17.04
C ARG A 169 6.04 7.72 17.16
N ARG A 170 6.51 8.46 18.15
CA ARG A 170 7.87 8.31 18.65
C ARG A 170 7.93 7.19 19.69
N ILE A 171 9.09 6.55 19.78
CA ILE A 171 9.34 5.44 20.68
C ILE A 171 10.22 5.94 21.82
N GLY A 172 9.86 5.58 23.04
CA GLY A 172 10.67 5.81 24.23
C GLY A 172 10.83 4.55 25.08
N TYR A 173 11.80 4.57 25.98
CA TYR A 173 12.09 3.50 26.91
C TYR A 173 12.51 4.05 28.28
N ASP A 174 11.82 3.65 29.33
CA ASP A 174 12.09 4.03 30.73
C ASP A 174 12.01 2.80 31.68
N GLY A 175 12.49 1.65 31.19
CA GLY A 175 12.30 0.35 31.85
C GLY A 175 11.25 -0.50 31.13
N ALA A 176 10.28 0.15 30.51
CA ALA A 176 9.30 -0.43 29.60
C ALA A 176 9.19 0.42 28.33
N TRP A 177 8.70 -0.17 27.24
CA TRP A 177 8.47 0.56 26.00
C TRP A 177 7.22 1.41 26.09
N PHE A 178 7.31 2.64 25.62
CA PHE A 178 6.17 3.54 25.47
C PHE A 178 6.19 4.24 24.13
N LEU A 179 5.02 4.62 23.66
CA LEU A 179 4.81 5.41 22.44
C LEU A 179 4.30 6.80 22.83
N TYR A 180 4.77 7.83 22.14
CA TYR A 180 4.32 9.19 22.40
C TYR A 180 4.21 10.02 21.13
N GLY A 181 3.34 11.03 21.18
CA GLY A 181 3.18 12.05 20.15
C GLY A 181 3.98 13.30 20.47
N THR A 182 4.13 14.17 19.48
CA THR A 182 4.82 15.47 19.62
C THR A 182 3.86 16.65 19.76
N ASN A 183 2.60 16.48 19.35
CA ASN A 183 1.60 17.55 19.43
C ASN A 183 1.17 17.81 20.89
N THR A 184 1.62 18.92 21.48
CA THR A 184 1.28 19.31 22.85
C THR A 184 -0.10 19.95 23.00
N ARG A 185 -0.81 20.21 21.89
CA ARG A 185 -2.12 20.89 21.86
C ARG A 185 -3.29 19.95 21.74
N HIS A 186 -3.05 18.67 21.57
CA HIS A 186 -4.12 17.69 21.34
C HIS A 186 -4.98 17.50 22.59
N LYS A 187 -6.29 17.62 22.44
CA LYS A 187 -7.25 17.32 23.51
C LYS A 187 -7.87 15.94 23.25
N GLY A 188 -7.50 14.95 24.02
CA GLY A 188 -8.26 13.70 24.09
C GLY A 188 -7.61 12.41 23.59
N SER A 189 -6.34 12.37 23.22
CA SER A 189 -5.63 11.12 23.02
C SER A 189 -4.44 11.04 23.97
N PRO A 190 -4.10 9.89 24.53
CA PRO A 190 -2.88 9.77 25.28
C PRO A 190 -1.70 10.01 24.32
N TYR A 191 -1.00 11.13 24.50
CA TYR A 191 0.30 11.32 23.88
C TYR A 191 1.30 10.28 24.32
N LEU A 192 0.98 9.58 25.38
CA LEU A 192 1.84 8.62 26.02
C LEU A 192 1.06 7.33 26.21
N GLU A 193 1.41 6.32 25.44
CA GLU A 193 0.93 4.94 25.62
C GLU A 193 2.04 4.15 26.29
N LYS A 194 1.88 3.82 27.56
CA LYS A 194 2.85 3.06 28.38
C LYS A 194 2.64 1.55 28.23
N ASP A 195 3.70 0.80 28.57
CA ASP A 195 3.69 -0.67 28.63
C ASP A 195 3.21 -1.34 27.34
N VAL A 196 3.61 -0.75 26.19
CA VAL A 196 3.18 -1.25 24.89
C VAL A 196 4.01 -2.45 24.45
N LYS A 197 3.34 -3.48 23.99
CA LYS A 197 3.98 -4.62 23.34
C LYS A 197 4.11 -4.34 21.85
N ILE A 198 5.28 -3.89 21.44
CA ILE A 198 5.62 -3.60 20.05
C ILE A 198 5.91 -4.90 19.31
N THR A 199 5.31 -5.07 18.12
CA THR A 199 5.50 -6.26 17.27
C THR A 199 6.22 -5.93 15.97
N GLU A 200 6.14 -4.68 15.49
CA GLU A 200 6.83 -4.25 14.28
C GLU A 200 7.09 -2.73 14.35
N VAL A 201 8.24 -2.31 13.85
CA VAL A 201 8.64 -0.91 13.80
C VAL A 201 9.34 -0.60 12.49
N ALA A 202 8.94 0.50 11.87
CA ALA A 202 9.60 1.06 10.69
C ALA A 202 9.88 2.56 10.93
N PRO A 203 11.13 2.96 11.16
CA PRO A 203 11.51 4.36 11.24
C PRO A 203 11.14 5.09 9.94
N VAL A 204 10.52 6.26 10.06
CA VAL A 204 10.07 7.04 8.91
C VAL A 204 11.27 7.69 8.24
N PHE A 205 11.43 7.45 6.95
CA PHE A 205 12.40 8.16 6.11
C PHE A 205 11.78 8.73 4.83
N TRP A 206 10.52 8.40 4.55
CA TRP A 206 9.75 8.94 3.43
C TRP A 206 8.48 9.61 3.94
N HIS A 207 8.21 10.81 3.44
CA HIS A 207 7.05 11.60 3.82
C HIS A 207 6.49 12.31 2.60
N ARG A 208 5.20 12.19 2.38
CA ARG A 208 4.46 12.87 1.33
C ARG A 208 3.33 13.68 1.96
N LEU A 209 3.42 14.99 1.85
CA LEU A 209 2.40 15.90 2.34
C LEU A 209 1.08 15.69 1.58
N LYS A 210 0.00 15.76 2.31
CA LYS A 210 -1.32 16.03 1.77
C LYS A 210 -1.28 17.43 1.14
N LEU A 211 -1.70 17.55 -0.09
CA LEU A 211 -1.86 18.84 -0.77
C LEU A 211 -3.27 19.37 -0.56
#